data_524ba985cf9cf698a6e95b700e51f94a
#
_entry.id   524ba985cf9cf698a6e95b700e51f94a
#
_cell.length_a   1.000
_cell.length_b   1.000
_cell.length_c   1.000
_cell.angle_alpha   90.00
_cell.angle_beta   90.00
_cell.angle_gamma   90.00
#
_symmetry.space_group_name_H-M   'P 1'
#
loop_
_entity.id
_entity.type
_entity.pdbx_description
1 polymer ?
#
loop_
_entity_poly.entity_id
_entity_poly.type
_entity_poly.pdbx_seq_one_letter_code
_entity_poly.pdbx_strand_id
1 'polypeptide(L)'
;PCQDGCNRNNVEDFVGINSVEQFIGDSAFEHKYTFDNSAPLSGKKIAIIGGGPAGMAAAYQLRRKGHASTIFDDHEELGGMMRYGIPGYRTPRDVLNHECQRIVDMGGIDLRMNTRVGKDISVEQLEKDYDAILWALGCKSGRRLPVPNSDAPNCVSGVAFLEAFNKGTLKVTADRVVCVGGGDTSIDVVSVARRLGKINTLGKEDRPEQVIGGYVAHDSAFAAAREGADVTLTSLFPKEEMTAAEHEVHDALHEGVRIDDGVMPMEVVLNDEGRAIALKMAKCTMDDGRPVPVEGTEYEIECDLVVSAIGQGGDLSEGLESFDNGRGLIDADAFYQVPGRDGHFVAGDIIRPHLLTTAIGQASIASDSIDHYLKREEQKKRPKVDVHHFELLQKLSEANLAPAEYEPEKEGDLRGTNSAKYAVHNFEDRSSAEIIASDRLFLGHFPYTPRNKRSSSGPSAEEVLGHFEERGMGLSTEQAVAEAGRCMSCGMCFECDNCVIYCPQDAIFRVKKDQYTTGRYVDTDYDKCVGCHICADVCPTGYIDMAMGDH
;
A
#
# COMPACT_ATOMS: atom_id res chain seq x y z
N PRO A 1 -5.31 0.79 -4.22
CA PRO A 1 -6.48 0.95 -3.33
C PRO A 1 -7.17 2.31 -3.47
N CYS A 2 -6.43 3.47 -3.44
CA CYS A 2 -7.06 4.78 -3.54
C CYS A 2 -7.77 4.99 -4.88
N GLN A 3 -7.20 4.45 -5.96
CA GLN A 3 -7.77 4.53 -7.30
C GLN A 3 -8.95 3.58 -7.46
N ASP A 4 -8.88 2.38 -6.89
CA ASP A 4 -9.96 1.40 -6.91
C ASP A 4 -11.18 1.90 -6.13
N GLY A 5 -10.94 2.55 -4.97
CA GLY A 5 -11.98 3.17 -4.15
C GLY A 5 -12.44 4.56 -4.62
N CYS A 6 -11.98 5.02 -5.79
CA CYS A 6 -12.36 6.33 -6.30
C CYS A 6 -13.78 6.29 -6.90
N ASN A 7 -14.72 7.06 -6.34
CA ASN A 7 -16.11 7.11 -6.83
C ASN A 7 -16.22 7.62 -8.27
N ARG A 8 -15.20 8.29 -8.80
CA ARG A 8 -15.19 8.67 -10.20
C ARG A 8 -15.21 7.47 -11.13
N ASN A 9 -14.78 6.29 -10.68
CA ASN A 9 -14.94 5.03 -11.43
C ASN A 9 -16.41 4.73 -11.80
N ASN A 10 -17.37 5.29 -11.11
CA ASN A 10 -18.79 5.15 -11.44
C ASN A 10 -19.23 6.06 -12.60
N VAL A 11 -18.40 7.03 -12.98
CA VAL A 11 -18.71 8.05 -13.99
C VAL A 11 -17.78 7.91 -15.19
N GLU A 12 -16.48 7.82 -14.92
CA GLU A 12 -15.39 7.72 -15.91
C GLU A 12 -14.13 7.17 -15.24
N ASP A 13 -12.97 7.23 -15.89
CA ASP A 13 -11.70 6.82 -15.29
C ASP A 13 -11.46 7.51 -13.93
N PHE A 14 -10.99 6.78 -12.94
CA PHE A 14 -10.62 7.28 -11.63
C PHE A 14 -9.68 8.49 -11.68
N VAL A 15 -9.61 9.24 -10.60
CA VAL A 15 -8.59 10.28 -10.42
C VAL A 15 -7.23 9.63 -10.17
N GLY A 16 -6.20 10.09 -10.88
CA GLY A 16 -4.83 9.63 -10.71
C GLY A 16 -4.21 10.08 -9.40
N ILE A 17 -4.82 9.72 -8.26
CA ILE A 17 -4.44 10.15 -6.90
C ILE A 17 -2.97 9.87 -6.65
N ASN A 18 -2.50 8.66 -6.96
CA ASN A 18 -1.10 8.28 -6.77
C ASN A 18 -0.13 9.17 -7.58
N SER A 19 -0.53 9.56 -8.79
CA SER A 19 0.31 10.45 -9.62
C SER A 19 0.36 11.89 -9.07
N VAL A 20 -0.76 12.36 -8.51
CA VAL A 20 -0.83 13.68 -7.86
C VAL A 20 -0.06 13.67 -6.53
N GLU A 21 -0.15 12.60 -5.75
CA GLU A 21 0.63 12.43 -4.52
C GLU A 21 2.14 12.41 -4.80
N GLN A 22 2.57 11.71 -5.84
CA GLN A 22 3.97 11.73 -6.28
C GLN A 22 4.40 13.16 -6.63
N PHE A 23 3.63 13.88 -7.45
CA PHE A 23 3.93 15.27 -7.81
C PHE A 23 4.09 16.18 -6.58
N ILE A 24 3.21 16.03 -5.58
CA ILE A 24 3.29 16.80 -4.33
C ILE A 24 4.56 16.45 -3.55
N GLY A 25 4.91 15.16 -3.47
CA GLY A 25 6.13 14.69 -2.82
C GLY A 25 7.38 15.21 -3.49
N ASP A 26 7.47 15.08 -4.82
CA ASP A 26 8.60 15.56 -5.62
C ASP A 26 8.75 17.09 -5.49
N SER A 27 7.64 17.83 -5.58
CA SER A 27 7.64 19.28 -5.37
C SER A 27 8.10 19.67 -3.96
N ALA A 28 7.68 18.94 -2.93
CA ALA A 28 8.11 19.18 -1.56
C ALA A 28 9.62 18.90 -1.38
N PHE A 29 10.16 17.89 -2.06
CA PHE A 29 11.58 17.61 -2.10
C PHE A 29 12.38 18.73 -2.79
N GLU A 30 11.96 19.13 -3.99
CA GLU A 30 12.63 20.20 -4.75
C GLU A 30 12.67 21.54 -4.00
N HIS A 31 11.56 21.92 -3.36
CA HIS A 31 11.44 23.17 -2.62
C HIS A 31 11.92 23.07 -1.16
N LYS A 32 12.36 21.90 -0.72
CA LYS A 32 12.85 21.62 0.65
C LYS A 32 11.84 22.07 1.72
N TYR A 33 10.57 21.76 1.50
CA TYR A 33 9.54 22.06 2.48
C TYR A 33 9.74 21.26 3.77
N THR A 34 9.56 21.93 4.89
CA THR A 34 9.66 21.34 6.24
C THR A 34 8.28 21.19 6.86
N PHE A 35 8.17 20.32 7.85
CA PHE A 35 6.94 20.21 8.64
C PHE A 35 6.92 21.26 9.75
N ASP A 36 5.77 21.91 9.91
CA ASP A 36 5.55 22.81 11.04
C ASP A 36 5.43 22.00 12.33
N ASN A 37 6.20 22.43 13.33
CA ASN A 37 6.21 21.83 14.63
C ASN A 37 5.47 22.75 15.62
N SER A 38 4.17 22.69 15.64
CA SER A 38 3.35 23.62 16.39
C SER A 38 3.09 23.22 17.85
N ALA A 39 3.19 21.93 18.20
CA ALA A 39 2.87 21.48 19.55
C ALA A 39 4.09 21.50 20.48
N PRO A 40 4.01 22.17 21.66
CA PRO A 40 5.05 22.10 22.67
C PRO A 40 5.19 20.65 23.21
N LEU A 41 6.38 20.29 23.65
CA LEU A 41 6.62 18.95 24.20
C LEU A 41 5.85 18.74 25.50
N SER A 42 5.12 17.65 25.59
CA SER A 42 4.29 17.25 26.75
C SER A 42 5.10 16.70 27.93
N GLY A 43 6.39 16.41 27.71
CA GLY A 43 7.23 15.69 28.66
C GLY A 43 7.06 14.16 28.62
N LYS A 44 6.15 13.64 27.77
CA LYS A 44 5.94 12.21 27.56
C LYS A 44 6.89 11.67 26.51
N LYS A 45 7.37 10.42 26.72
CA LYS A 45 8.33 9.74 25.86
C LYS A 45 7.80 8.40 25.41
N ILE A 46 7.84 8.13 24.13
CA ILE A 46 7.39 6.89 23.52
C ILE A 46 8.58 6.15 22.89
N ALA A 47 8.72 4.85 23.17
CA ALA A 47 9.62 3.99 22.44
C ALA A 47 8.90 3.46 21.18
N ILE A 48 9.48 3.69 20.00
CA ILE A 48 8.99 3.16 18.73
C ILE A 48 9.99 2.10 18.27
N ILE A 49 9.54 0.87 18.12
CA ILE A 49 10.38 -0.27 17.77
C ILE A 49 10.21 -0.59 16.30
N GLY A 50 11.17 -0.13 15.49
CA GLY A 50 11.18 -0.20 14.03
C GLY A 50 11.06 1.18 13.36
N GLY A 51 12.03 1.53 12.53
CA GLY A 51 12.11 2.78 11.76
C GLY A 51 11.55 2.68 10.34
N GLY A 52 10.66 1.71 10.09
CA GLY A 52 9.95 1.54 8.83
C GLY A 52 8.76 2.50 8.68
N PRO A 53 7.91 2.30 7.64
CA PRO A 53 6.78 3.18 7.35
C PRO A 53 5.86 3.43 8.55
N ALA A 54 5.52 2.39 9.31
CA ALA A 54 4.68 2.52 10.50
C ALA A 54 5.36 3.34 11.60
N GLY A 55 6.63 3.05 11.90
CA GLY A 55 7.36 3.77 12.94
C GLY A 55 7.58 5.24 12.61
N MET A 56 7.94 5.55 11.36
CA MET A 56 8.10 6.93 10.88
C MET A 56 6.78 7.70 10.93
N ALA A 57 5.68 7.09 10.47
CA ALA A 57 4.37 7.70 10.54
C ALA A 57 3.92 7.96 11.98
N ALA A 58 4.19 7.02 12.89
CA ALA A 58 3.91 7.20 14.31
C ALA A 58 4.73 8.33 14.93
N ALA A 59 6.03 8.38 14.64
CA ALA A 59 6.90 9.46 15.13
C ALA A 59 6.38 10.84 14.69
N TYR A 60 5.98 10.96 13.42
CA TYR A 60 5.36 12.17 12.88
C TYR A 60 4.06 12.54 13.62
N GLN A 61 3.13 11.60 13.76
CA GLN A 61 1.84 11.86 14.40
C GLN A 61 1.97 12.18 15.90
N LEU A 62 2.81 11.43 16.62
CA LEU A 62 3.09 11.67 18.04
C LEU A 62 3.76 13.03 18.25
N ARG A 63 4.69 13.40 17.37
CA ARG A 63 5.34 14.72 17.47
C ARG A 63 4.35 15.85 17.24
N ARG A 64 3.42 15.73 16.31
CA ARG A 64 2.32 16.70 16.11
C ARG A 64 1.43 16.86 17.34
N LYS A 65 1.27 15.79 18.13
CA LYS A 65 0.54 15.80 19.41
C LYS A 65 1.37 16.32 20.60
N GLY A 66 2.64 16.66 20.38
CA GLY A 66 3.55 17.18 21.40
C GLY A 66 4.31 16.10 22.17
N HIS A 67 4.32 14.86 21.72
CA HIS A 67 5.07 13.81 22.38
C HIS A 67 6.47 13.64 21.78
N ALA A 68 7.45 13.34 22.65
CA ALA A 68 8.77 12.93 22.20
C ALA A 68 8.80 11.42 21.96
N SER A 69 9.61 10.98 21.00
CA SER A 69 9.79 9.56 20.71
C SER A 69 11.26 9.21 20.53
N THR A 70 11.57 7.94 20.77
CA THR A 70 12.85 7.34 20.39
C THR A 70 12.58 6.16 19.48
N ILE A 71 13.13 6.19 18.28
CA ILE A 71 13.04 5.09 17.32
C ILE A 71 14.22 4.16 17.53
N PHE A 72 13.93 2.88 17.78
CA PHE A 72 14.90 1.80 17.84
C PHE A 72 14.79 0.97 16.56
N ASP A 73 15.90 0.79 15.85
CA ASP A 73 15.95 -0.07 14.66
C ASP A 73 17.23 -0.89 14.67
N ASP A 74 17.17 -2.14 14.28
CA ASP A 74 18.33 -3.03 14.20
C ASP A 74 19.15 -2.84 12.91
N HIS A 75 18.68 -1.99 12.00
CA HIS A 75 19.43 -1.52 10.84
C HIS A 75 20.15 -0.19 11.12
N GLU A 76 21.04 0.17 10.20
CA GLU A 76 21.81 1.41 10.28
C GLU A 76 21.06 2.65 9.81
N GLU A 77 20.03 2.48 8.96
CA GLU A 77 19.27 3.56 8.36
C GLU A 77 17.76 3.35 8.47
N LEU A 78 17.03 4.47 8.53
CA LEU A 78 15.57 4.50 8.53
C LEU A 78 14.99 4.08 7.17
N GLY A 79 13.72 3.67 7.18
CA GLY A 79 12.94 3.36 5.99
C GLY A 79 12.39 1.93 5.95
N GLY A 80 12.95 1.00 6.72
CA GLY A 80 12.48 -0.38 6.80
C GLY A 80 12.29 -1.02 5.42
N MET A 81 11.12 -1.57 5.12
CA MET A 81 10.85 -2.26 3.86
C MET A 81 10.95 -1.33 2.62
N MET A 82 10.71 -0.03 2.74
CA MET A 82 10.93 0.93 1.64
C MET A 82 12.41 1.03 1.24
N ARG A 83 13.33 0.79 2.20
CA ARG A 83 14.78 0.82 1.95
C ARG A 83 15.34 -0.55 1.62
N TYR A 84 14.96 -1.56 2.42
CA TYR A 84 15.60 -2.86 2.40
C TYR A 84 14.84 -3.90 1.56
N GLY A 85 13.54 -3.68 1.32
CA GLY A 85 12.70 -4.55 0.50
C GLY A 85 12.51 -4.06 -0.93
N ILE A 86 12.06 -2.82 -1.09
CA ILE A 86 11.78 -2.25 -2.42
C ILE A 86 13.10 -1.85 -3.10
N PRO A 87 13.32 -2.25 -4.36
CA PRO A 87 14.54 -1.88 -5.09
C PRO A 87 14.75 -0.37 -5.20
N GLY A 88 16.01 0.09 -5.13
CA GLY A 88 16.38 1.50 -5.12
C GLY A 88 15.88 2.29 -6.34
N TYR A 89 15.78 1.65 -7.49
CA TYR A 89 15.27 2.28 -8.72
C TYR A 89 13.74 2.51 -8.70
N ARG A 90 13.00 1.84 -7.81
CA ARG A 90 11.55 2.08 -7.57
C ARG A 90 11.31 3.06 -6.43
N THR A 91 12.24 3.16 -5.51
CA THR A 91 12.19 4.11 -4.39
C THR A 91 13.56 4.77 -4.25
N PRO A 92 13.82 5.89 -4.95
CA PRO A 92 15.09 6.59 -4.92
C PRO A 92 15.54 6.91 -3.49
N ARG A 93 16.78 6.59 -3.17
CA ARG A 93 17.30 6.66 -1.79
C ARG A 93 17.45 8.07 -1.27
N ASP A 94 17.73 9.02 -2.13
CA ASP A 94 17.80 10.45 -1.83
C ASP A 94 16.43 11.00 -1.42
N VAL A 95 15.36 10.63 -2.14
CA VAL A 95 13.97 10.99 -1.81
C VAL A 95 13.57 10.37 -0.47
N LEU A 96 13.84 9.07 -0.26
CA LEU A 96 13.53 8.38 0.99
C LEU A 96 14.30 8.99 2.18
N ASN A 97 15.58 9.28 1.99
CA ASN A 97 16.41 9.92 3.02
C ASN A 97 15.85 11.30 3.39
N HIS A 98 15.48 12.09 2.40
CA HIS A 98 14.90 13.40 2.63
C HIS A 98 13.58 13.32 3.41
N GLU A 99 12.67 12.42 3.02
CA GLU A 99 11.39 12.25 3.72
C GLU A 99 11.57 11.77 5.17
N CYS A 100 12.46 10.81 5.41
CA CYS A 100 12.77 10.38 6.76
C CYS A 100 13.39 11.53 7.58
N GLN A 101 14.33 12.27 7.00
CA GLN A 101 15.02 13.37 7.69
C GLN A 101 14.06 14.52 8.02
N ARG A 102 13.11 14.87 7.14
CA ARG A 102 12.08 15.90 7.42
C ARG A 102 11.28 15.58 8.68
N ILE A 103 10.97 14.30 8.91
CA ILE A 103 10.25 13.86 10.11
C ILE A 103 11.16 14.03 11.35
N VAL A 104 12.41 13.59 11.27
CA VAL A 104 13.36 13.71 12.37
C VAL A 104 13.64 15.19 12.72
N ASP A 105 13.72 16.05 11.70
CA ASP A 105 13.97 17.48 11.85
C ASP A 105 12.83 18.24 12.57
N MET A 106 11.66 17.62 12.75
CA MET A 106 10.60 18.17 13.62
C MET A 106 11.07 18.32 15.08
N GLY A 107 12.17 17.67 15.47
CA GLY A 107 12.72 17.67 16.82
C GLY A 107 11.93 16.82 17.81
N GLY A 108 12.56 16.45 18.91
CA GLY A 108 11.95 15.55 19.89
C GLY A 108 11.79 14.10 19.41
N ILE A 109 12.50 13.72 18.36
CA ILE A 109 12.58 12.36 17.81
C ILE A 109 14.04 11.94 17.86
N ASP A 110 14.37 11.03 18.76
CA ASP A 110 15.70 10.46 18.91
C ASP A 110 15.83 9.15 18.13
N LEU A 111 17.03 8.85 17.63
CA LEU A 111 17.31 7.64 16.88
C LEU A 111 18.29 6.74 17.64
N ARG A 112 17.97 5.46 17.72
CA ARG A 112 18.81 4.37 18.23
C ARG A 112 18.91 3.28 17.16
N MET A 113 19.74 3.56 16.17
CA MET A 113 20.02 2.65 15.06
C MET A 113 20.97 1.55 15.50
N ASN A 114 21.03 0.44 14.75
CA ASN A 114 21.82 -0.75 15.08
C ASN A 114 21.51 -1.29 16.50
N THR A 115 20.26 -1.15 16.94
CA THR A 115 19.81 -1.54 18.28
C THR A 115 18.61 -2.49 18.18
N ARG A 116 18.85 -3.75 18.45
CA ARG A 116 17.79 -4.78 18.44
C ARG A 116 17.17 -4.88 19.83
N VAL A 117 15.89 -4.54 19.92
CA VAL A 117 15.11 -4.73 21.14
C VAL A 117 14.91 -6.22 21.41
N GLY A 118 15.04 -6.60 22.68
CA GLY A 118 15.08 -7.98 23.15
C GLY A 118 16.51 -8.48 23.34
N LYS A 119 17.47 -8.02 22.53
CA LYS A 119 18.88 -8.41 22.59
C LYS A 119 19.75 -7.33 23.21
N ASP A 120 19.79 -6.13 22.60
CA ASP A 120 20.67 -5.04 23.02
C ASP A 120 20.05 -4.18 24.14
N ILE A 121 18.73 -4.12 24.18
CA ILE A 121 17.93 -3.50 25.22
C ILE A 121 16.71 -4.38 25.52
N SER A 122 16.42 -4.63 26.80
CA SER A 122 15.29 -5.46 27.19
C SER A 122 13.96 -4.69 27.15
N VAL A 123 12.85 -5.42 27.07
CA VAL A 123 11.49 -4.86 27.12
C VAL A 123 11.25 -4.17 28.47
N GLU A 124 11.68 -4.78 29.58
CA GLU A 124 11.54 -4.23 30.93
C GLU A 124 12.30 -2.91 31.10
N GLN A 125 13.43 -2.74 30.39
CA GLN A 125 14.14 -1.47 30.41
C GLN A 125 13.35 -0.39 29.66
N LEU A 126 12.71 -0.74 28.53
CA LEU A 126 11.83 0.18 27.80
C LEU A 126 10.60 0.56 28.60
N GLU A 127 9.94 -0.40 29.27
CA GLU A 127 8.79 -0.16 30.15
C GLU A 127 9.12 0.81 31.31
N LYS A 128 10.37 0.80 31.76
CA LYS A 128 10.83 1.70 32.83
C LYS A 128 11.14 3.12 32.31
N ASP A 129 11.71 3.23 31.11
CA ASP A 129 12.28 4.48 30.61
C ASP A 129 11.30 5.28 29.75
N TYR A 130 10.22 4.66 29.29
CA TYR A 130 9.22 5.24 28.40
C TYR A 130 7.80 5.13 28.94
N ASP A 131 6.96 6.10 28.61
CA ASP A 131 5.55 6.14 29.04
C ASP A 131 4.65 5.20 28.21
N ALA A 132 5.06 4.84 26.99
CA ALA A 132 4.40 3.88 26.13
C ALA A 132 5.39 3.28 25.12
N ILE A 133 5.06 2.10 24.57
CA ILE A 133 5.87 1.39 23.58
C ILE A 133 4.99 1.09 22.36
N LEU A 134 5.49 1.42 21.17
CA LEU A 134 4.85 1.05 19.89
C LEU A 134 5.70 0.03 19.15
N TRP A 135 5.15 -1.15 18.92
CA TRP A 135 5.75 -2.21 18.14
C TRP A 135 5.47 -2.00 16.65
N ALA A 136 6.48 -1.63 15.88
CA ALA A 136 6.42 -1.36 14.44
C ALA A 136 7.50 -2.14 13.67
N LEU A 137 7.82 -3.35 14.15
CA LEU A 137 8.93 -4.22 13.71
C LEU A 137 8.84 -4.63 12.22
N GLY A 138 7.64 -4.61 11.65
CA GLY A 138 7.39 -5.14 10.31
C GLY A 138 7.58 -6.65 10.20
N CYS A 139 7.61 -7.16 8.97
CA CYS A 139 7.83 -8.57 8.65
C CYS A 139 9.05 -8.71 7.74
N LYS A 140 10.20 -9.03 8.31
CA LYS A 140 11.47 -9.17 7.59
C LYS A 140 11.97 -10.60 7.44
N SER A 141 11.25 -11.58 7.98
CA SER A 141 11.55 -13.01 7.83
C SER A 141 10.76 -13.59 6.68
N GLY A 142 11.42 -13.93 5.57
CA GLY A 142 10.78 -14.58 4.43
C GLY A 142 10.48 -16.06 4.72
N ARG A 143 9.34 -16.55 4.24
CA ARG A 143 8.95 -17.96 4.38
C ARG A 143 9.71 -18.83 3.40
N ARG A 144 10.19 -19.97 3.87
CA ARG A 144 10.77 -21.02 3.02
C ARG A 144 9.68 -21.77 2.28
N LEU A 145 10.02 -22.33 1.12
CA LEU A 145 9.11 -23.23 0.40
C LEU A 145 8.82 -24.47 1.27
N PRO A 146 7.55 -24.86 1.41
CA PRO A 146 7.17 -26.04 2.20
C PRO A 146 7.35 -27.33 1.39
N VAL A 147 8.52 -27.52 0.79
CA VAL A 147 8.85 -28.67 -0.04
C VAL A 147 10.20 -29.27 0.37
N PRO A 148 10.45 -30.57 0.09
CA PRO A 148 11.72 -31.20 0.35
C PRO A 148 12.91 -30.42 -0.24
N ASN A 149 14.03 -30.42 0.48
CA ASN A 149 15.32 -29.83 0.09
C ASN A 149 15.31 -28.29 -0.09
N SER A 150 14.28 -27.61 0.37
CA SER A 150 14.17 -26.12 0.28
C SER A 150 15.16 -25.38 1.18
N ASP A 151 15.95 -26.08 1.98
CA ASP A 151 17.05 -25.59 2.80
C ASP A 151 18.40 -25.58 2.08
N ALA A 152 18.44 -25.95 0.81
CA ALA A 152 19.66 -25.89 0.01
C ALA A 152 20.28 -24.47 0.04
N PRO A 153 21.63 -24.34 0.02
CA PRO A 153 22.32 -23.06 0.20
C PRO A 153 21.99 -21.99 -0.85
N ASN A 154 21.53 -22.42 -2.02
CA ASN A 154 21.04 -21.53 -3.09
C ASN A 154 19.50 -21.50 -3.19
N CYS A 155 18.81 -21.79 -2.09
CA CYS A 155 17.40 -21.51 -1.88
C CYS A 155 17.28 -20.39 -0.87
N VAL A 156 16.84 -19.20 -1.28
CA VAL A 156 16.78 -18.00 -0.46
C VAL A 156 15.37 -17.43 -0.42
N SER A 157 15.07 -16.63 0.60
CA SER A 157 13.80 -15.88 0.62
C SER A 157 13.90 -14.62 -0.23
N GLY A 158 12.76 -14.17 -0.79
CA GLY A 158 12.69 -12.93 -1.57
C GLY A 158 13.11 -11.70 -0.75
N VAL A 159 12.73 -11.66 0.54
CA VAL A 159 13.14 -10.57 1.44
C VAL A 159 14.65 -10.53 1.62
N ALA A 160 15.28 -11.65 1.89
CA ALA A 160 16.74 -11.71 2.05
C ALA A 160 17.49 -11.38 0.74
N PHE A 161 16.94 -11.81 -0.40
CA PHE A 161 17.48 -11.48 -1.71
C PHE A 161 17.44 -9.97 -1.97
N LEU A 162 16.28 -9.34 -1.76
CA LEU A 162 16.09 -7.90 -1.97
C LEU A 162 16.87 -7.06 -0.96
N GLU A 163 16.93 -7.48 0.30
CA GLU A 163 17.74 -6.81 1.32
C GLU A 163 19.22 -6.82 0.95
N ALA A 164 19.75 -7.99 0.52
CA ALA A 164 21.13 -8.10 0.10
C ALA A 164 21.41 -7.23 -1.15
N PHE A 165 20.47 -7.17 -2.10
CA PHE A 165 20.56 -6.27 -3.24
C PHE A 165 20.61 -4.79 -2.80
N ASN A 166 19.66 -4.36 -1.98
CA ASN A 166 19.54 -2.97 -1.55
C ASN A 166 20.70 -2.51 -0.63
N LYS A 167 21.32 -3.43 0.09
CA LYS A 167 22.55 -3.18 0.86
C LYS A 167 23.83 -3.20 0.00
N GLY A 168 23.72 -3.50 -1.29
CA GLY A 168 24.90 -3.68 -2.14
C GLY A 168 25.75 -4.91 -1.75
N THR A 169 25.15 -5.88 -1.08
CA THR A 169 25.84 -7.07 -0.56
C THR A 169 25.51 -8.36 -1.33
N LEU A 170 24.72 -8.23 -2.40
CA LEU A 170 24.30 -9.36 -3.22
C LEU A 170 25.36 -9.68 -4.28
N LYS A 171 25.96 -10.88 -4.20
CA LYS A 171 26.71 -11.47 -5.32
C LYS A 171 25.86 -12.58 -5.92
N VAL A 172 25.34 -12.37 -7.11
CA VAL A 172 24.61 -13.41 -7.85
C VAL A 172 25.40 -13.79 -9.08
N THR A 173 25.70 -15.06 -9.18
CA THR A 173 26.24 -15.69 -10.39
C THR A 173 25.27 -16.74 -10.90
N ALA A 174 23.98 -16.48 -10.82
CA ALA A 174 22.95 -17.37 -11.31
C ALA A 174 22.57 -16.96 -12.73
N ASP A 175 22.73 -17.88 -13.66
CA ASP A 175 22.27 -17.71 -15.04
C ASP A 175 20.78 -18.03 -15.16
N ARG A 176 20.27 -18.90 -14.27
CA ARG A 176 18.87 -19.36 -14.25
C ARG A 176 18.29 -19.19 -12.86
N VAL A 177 17.30 -18.32 -12.76
CA VAL A 177 16.63 -17.99 -11.48
C VAL A 177 15.17 -18.42 -11.55
N VAL A 178 14.73 -19.18 -10.56
CA VAL A 178 13.31 -19.49 -10.37
C VAL A 178 12.82 -18.80 -9.12
N CYS A 179 11.83 -17.92 -9.28
CA CYS A 179 11.11 -17.25 -8.20
C CYS A 179 9.74 -17.87 -8.01
N VAL A 180 9.40 -18.24 -6.79
CA VAL A 180 8.10 -18.82 -6.44
C VAL A 180 7.28 -17.79 -5.67
N GLY A 181 6.17 -17.35 -6.24
CA GLY A 181 5.26 -16.37 -5.63
C GLY A 181 4.45 -15.60 -6.67
N GLY A 182 3.38 -14.95 -6.26
CA GLY A 182 2.49 -14.18 -7.15
C GLY A 182 2.21 -12.76 -6.66
N GLY A 183 2.98 -12.25 -5.69
CA GLY A 183 2.82 -10.90 -5.12
C GLY A 183 3.92 -9.93 -5.55
N ASP A 184 3.79 -8.65 -5.15
CA ASP A 184 4.73 -7.56 -5.51
C ASP A 184 6.19 -7.89 -5.18
N THR A 185 6.46 -8.56 -4.05
CA THR A 185 7.81 -9.02 -3.69
C THR A 185 8.41 -9.94 -4.74
N SER A 186 7.61 -10.81 -5.36
CA SER A 186 8.09 -11.72 -6.40
C SER A 186 8.42 -10.97 -7.70
N ILE A 187 7.67 -9.95 -8.04
CA ILE A 187 7.94 -9.07 -9.18
C ILE A 187 9.24 -8.29 -8.96
N ASP A 188 9.45 -7.73 -7.77
CA ASP A 188 10.71 -7.06 -7.43
C ASP A 188 11.91 -8.00 -7.55
N VAL A 189 11.78 -9.23 -7.04
CA VAL A 189 12.84 -10.26 -7.14
C VAL A 189 13.17 -10.55 -8.61
N VAL A 190 12.18 -10.83 -9.45
CA VAL A 190 12.46 -11.23 -10.85
C VAL A 190 13.00 -10.07 -11.67
N SER A 191 12.54 -8.85 -11.44
CA SER A 191 13.05 -7.64 -12.09
C SER A 191 14.50 -7.34 -11.70
N VAL A 192 14.86 -7.51 -10.43
CA VAL A 192 16.26 -7.40 -9.97
C VAL A 192 17.11 -8.53 -10.55
N ALA A 193 16.66 -9.77 -10.44
CA ALA A 193 17.38 -10.94 -10.94
C ALA A 193 17.68 -10.81 -12.45
N ARG A 194 16.71 -10.34 -13.22
CA ARG A 194 16.82 -10.14 -14.66
C ARG A 194 17.92 -9.14 -15.03
N ARG A 195 18.07 -8.06 -14.24
CA ARG A 195 19.05 -6.99 -14.46
C ARG A 195 20.47 -7.38 -14.04
N LEU A 196 20.63 -8.19 -13.01
CA LEU A 196 21.94 -8.54 -12.44
C LEU A 196 22.88 -9.23 -13.43
N GLY A 197 22.34 -9.95 -14.42
CA GLY A 197 23.18 -10.58 -15.46
C GLY A 197 23.73 -9.60 -16.51
N LYS A 198 23.17 -8.41 -16.67
CA LYS A 198 23.46 -7.48 -17.79
C LYS A 198 24.27 -6.25 -17.40
N ILE A 199 24.25 -5.85 -16.13
CA ILE A 199 24.87 -4.61 -15.68
C ILE A 199 26.33 -4.84 -15.31
N ASN A 200 27.21 -4.59 -16.27
CA ASN A 200 28.67 -4.73 -16.11
C ASN A 200 29.36 -3.46 -15.56
N THR A 201 28.67 -2.35 -15.45
CA THR A 201 29.24 -1.02 -15.15
C THR A 201 28.60 -0.34 -13.95
N LEU A 202 28.14 -1.11 -12.99
CA LEU A 202 27.71 -0.56 -11.72
C LEU A 202 28.89 0.11 -11.02
N GLY A 203 28.71 1.33 -10.54
CA GLY A 203 29.65 2.00 -9.66
C GLY A 203 29.94 1.15 -8.42
N LYS A 204 30.97 1.48 -7.65
CA LYS A 204 31.25 0.75 -6.40
C LYS A 204 30.06 0.75 -5.43
N GLU A 205 29.22 1.77 -5.53
CA GLU A 205 28.03 2.00 -4.72
C GLU A 205 26.84 1.15 -5.17
N ASP A 206 26.84 0.71 -6.44
CA ASP A 206 25.75 -0.06 -7.04
C ASP A 206 26.06 -1.56 -7.18
N ARG A 207 27.26 -1.99 -6.79
CA ARG A 207 27.68 -3.39 -6.92
C ARG A 207 27.24 -4.21 -5.71
N PRO A 208 26.41 -5.21 -5.90
CA PRO A 208 26.17 -6.21 -4.87
C PRO A 208 27.44 -7.04 -4.62
N GLU A 209 28.11 -6.85 -3.47
CA GLU A 209 29.43 -7.47 -3.23
C GLU A 209 29.47 -8.57 -2.18
N GLN A 210 28.35 -9.13 -1.69
CA GLN A 210 28.41 -10.22 -0.71
C GLN A 210 27.49 -11.40 -1.02
N VAL A 211 27.87 -12.51 -0.42
CA VAL A 211 27.32 -13.84 -0.64
C VAL A 211 26.01 -14.00 0.12
N ILE A 212 24.93 -14.31 -0.59
CA ILE A 212 23.75 -14.87 0.07
C ILE A 212 24.15 -16.27 0.56
N GLY A 213 24.09 -16.48 1.86
CA GLY A 213 24.29 -17.73 2.58
C GLY A 213 24.95 -18.89 1.82
N GLY A 214 26.29 -18.95 1.80
CA GLY A 214 27.02 -20.08 1.22
C GLY A 214 27.15 -20.11 -0.31
N TYR A 215 26.66 -19.13 -1.04
CA TYR A 215 26.83 -19.05 -2.49
C TYR A 215 28.21 -18.48 -2.84
N VAL A 216 29.04 -19.25 -3.52
CA VAL A 216 30.38 -18.84 -3.95
C VAL A 216 30.36 -18.48 -5.44
N ALA A 217 30.74 -17.22 -5.74
CA ALA A 217 30.90 -16.79 -7.12
C ALA A 217 32.05 -17.51 -7.80
N HIS A 218 31.80 -18.10 -8.96
CA HIS A 218 32.86 -18.60 -9.84
C HIS A 218 33.16 -17.56 -10.93
N ASP A 219 34.45 -17.36 -11.22
CA ASP A 219 34.96 -16.36 -12.18
C ASP A 219 34.50 -16.56 -13.64
N SER A 220 33.83 -17.65 -13.95
CA SER A 220 33.33 -17.96 -15.30
C SER A 220 32.04 -17.20 -15.69
N ALA A 221 31.40 -16.50 -14.75
CA ALA A 221 30.16 -15.77 -14.99
C ALA A 221 30.34 -14.51 -15.86
N PHE A 222 31.54 -13.98 -16.02
CA PHE A 222 31.81 -12.79 -16.82
C PHE A 222 31.48 -12.89 -18.32
N ALA A 223 31.39 -14.09 -18.85
CA ALA A 223 31.10 -14.32 -20.27
C ALA A 223 29.61 -14.42 -20.59
N ALA A 224 28.79 -14.92 -19.64
CA ALA A 224 27.34 -15.06 -19.78
C ALA A 224 26.57 -13.76 -19.47
N ALA A 225 27.22 -12.80 -18.82
CA ALA A 225 26.64 -11.55 -18.32
C ALA A 225 26.06 -10.58 -19.39
N ARG A 226 26.11 -10.94 -20.66
CA ARG A 226 25.68 -10.03 -21.75
C ARG A 226 24.20 -10.07 -22.08
N GLU A 227 23.45 -11.09 -21.65
CA GLU A 227 22.04 -11.28 -22.02
C GLU A 227 21.04 -11.18 -20.84
N GLY A 228 21.51 -11.00 -19.62
CA GLY A 228 20.70 -11.07 -18.40
C GLY A 228 20.39 -12.51 -18.00
N ALA A 229 20.05 -12.75 -16.74
CA ALA A 229 19.66 -14.06 -16.26
C ALA A 229 18.35 -14.55 -16.90
N ASP A 230 18.23 -15.84 -17.13
CA ASP A 230 16.99 -16.49 -17.50
C ASP A 230 16.12 -16.63 -16.24
N VAL A 231 15.03 -15.88 -16.16
CA VAL A 231 14.21 -15.79 -14.95
C VAL A 231 12.83 -16.34 -15.20
N THR A 232 12.42 -17.29 -14.36
CA THR A 232 11.06 -17.85 -14.35
C THR A 232 10.38 -17.50 -13.04
N LEU A 233 9.23 -16.85 -13.13
CA LEU A 233 8.29 -16.63 -12.03
C LEU A 233 7.23 -17.73 -12.04
N THR A 234 6.98 -18.38 -10.91
CA THR A 234 5.92 -19.38 -10.80
C THR A 234 4.84 -18.92 -9.83
N SER A 235 3.58 -19.09 -10.19
CA SER A 235 2.42 -18.69 -9.38
C SER A 235 1.43 -19.83 -9.21
N LEU A 236 0.85 -19.94 -8.00
CA LEU A 236 -0.28 -20.85 -7.73
C LEU A 236 -1.54 -20.48 -8.49
N PHE A 237 -1.74 -19.19 -8.73
CA PHE A 237 -2.92 -18.62 -9.37
C PHE A 237 -2.63 -18.26 -10.82
N PRO A 238 -3.65 -18.25 -11.69
CA PRO A 238 -3.55 -17.67 -13.03
C PRO A 238 -3.02 -16.23 -12.98
N LYS A 239 -2.42 -15.76 -14.06
CA LYS A 239 -1.84 -14.39 -14.15
C LYS A 239 -2.84 -13.30 -13.75
N GLU A 240 -4.08 -13.46 -14.16
CA GLU A 240 -5.18 -12.54 -13.94
C GLU A 240 -5.61 -12.49 -12.46
N GLU A 241 -5.26 -13.51 -11.67
CA GLU A 241 -5.58 -13.65 -10.26
C GLU A 241 -4.35 -13.44 -9.36
N MET A 242 -3.21 -13.10 -9.92
CA MET A 242 -2.02 -12.77 -9.12
C MET A 242 -2.29 -11.54 -8.26
N THR A 243 -1.75 -11.52 -7.05
CA THR A 243 -1.92 -10.39 -6.12
C THR A 243 -1.00 -9.21 -6.43
N ALA A 244 0.00 -9.39 -7.30
CA ALA A 244 0.83 -8.32 -7.82
C ALA A 244 0.02 -7.40 -8.72
N ALA A 245 0.38 -6.12 -8.78
CA ALA A 245 -0.29 -5.15 -9.63
C ALA A 245 -0.17 -5.53 -11.11
N GLU A 246 -1.28 -5.49 -11.86
CA GLU A 246 -1.36 -5.94 -13.26
C GLU A 246 -0.27 -5.28 -14.14
N HIS A 247 -0.04 -3.97 -13.97
CA HIS A 247 0.98 -3.26 -14.74
C HIS A 247 2.40 -3.74 -14.42
N GLU A 248 2.68 -4.15 -13.17
CA GLU A 248 3.98 -4.70 -12.78
C GLU A 248 4.22 -6.10 -13.36
N VAL A 249 3.17 -6.93 -13.41
CA VAL A 249 3.21 -8.24 -14.09
C VAL A 249 3.48 -8.05 -15.59
N HIS A 250 2.82 -7.07 -16.21
CA HIS A 250 3.05 -6.72 -17.60
C HIS A 250 4.50 -6.25 -17.84
N ASP A 251 5.02 -5.41 -16.96
CA ASP A 251 6.40 -4.93 -17.04
C ASP A 251 7.41 -6.06 -16.91
N ALA A 252 7.20 -6.99 -15.99
CA ALA A 252 8.07 -8.17 -15.85
C ALA A 252 8.09 -9.05 -17.13
N LEU A 253 6.93 -9.26 -17.76
CA LEU A 253 6.84 -9.94 -19.04
C LEU A 253 7.58 -9.21 -20.15
N HIS A 254 7.44 -7.87 -20.20
CA HIS A 254 8.16 -7.02 -21.17
C HIS A 254 9.68 -7.07 -20.96
N GLU A 255 10.14 -7.23 -19.73
CA GLU A 255 11.54 -7.46 -19.39
C GLU A 255 12.06 -8.85 -19.77
N GLY A 256 11.20 -9.72 -20.26
CA GLY A 256 11.56 -11.07 -20.68
C GLY A 256 11.55 -12.11 -19.56
N VAL A 257 10.85 -11.84 -18.45
CA VAL A 257 10.57 -12.85 -17.41
C VAL A 257 9.55 -13.84 -17.96
N ARG A 258 9.81 -15.14 -17.80
CA ARG A 258 8.79 -16.18 -18.05
C ARG A 258 7.90 -16.31 -16.83
N ILE A 259 6.59 -16.43 -17.04
CA ILE A 259 5.62 -16.69 -15.97
C ILE A 259 4.92 -18.02 -16.23
N ASP A 260 5.14 -18.97 -15.32
CA ASP A 260 4.42 -20.24 -15.25
C ASP A 260 3.34 -20.10 -14.16
N ASP A 261 2.10 -20.04 -14.56
CA ASP A 261 0.96 -19.85 -13.69
C ASP A 261 0.12 -21.12 -13.49
N GLY A 262 -0.69 -21.17 -12.43
CA GLY A 262 -1.46 -22.36 -12.07
C GLY A 262 -0.60 -23.57 -11.70
N VAL A 263 0.60 -23.35 -11.14
CA VAL A 263 1.57 -24.39 -10.80
C VAL A 263 2.04 -24.28 -9.36
N MET A 264 2.46 -25.41 -8.79
CA MET A 264 2.99 -25.46 -7.43
C MET A 264 4.34 -26.18 -7.39
N PRO A 265 5.26 -25.76 -6.49
CA PRO A 265 6.50 -26.47 -6.27
C PRO A 265 6.25 -27.79 -5.54
N MET A 266 6.99 -28.82 -5.93
CA MET A 266 6.91 -30.16 -5.37
C MET A 266 8.16 -30.54 -4.58
N GLU A 267 9.34 -30.23 -5.12
CA GLU A 267 10.64 -30.61 -4.57
C GLU A 267 11.74 -29.76 -5.18
N VAL A 268 12.77 -29.46 -4.41
CA VAL A 268 14.03 -28.92 -4.93
C VAL A 268 14.96 -30.09 -5.27
N VAL A 269 15.39 -30.17 -6.52
CA VAL A 269 16.31 -31.19 -7.01
C VAL A 269 17.75 -30.75 -6.72
N LEU A 270 18.50 -31.59 -6.05
CA LEU A 270 19.87 -31.30 -5.62
C LEU A 270 20.92 -32.05 -6.48
N ASN A 271 22.09 -31.44 -6.62
CA ASN A 271 23.29 -32.13 -7.08
C ASN A 271 23.98 -32.86 -5.91
N ASP A 272 25.11 -33.55 -6.23
CA ASP A 272 25.91 -34.30 -5.24
C ASP A 272 26.52 -33.42 -4.13
N GLU A 273 26.58 -32.09 -4.34
CA GLU A 273 27.08 -31.10 -3.38
C GLU A 273 25.97 -30.50 -2.51
N GLY A 274 24.72 -30.97 -2.66
CA GLY A 274 23.57 -30.49 -1.92
C GLY A 274 23.05 -29.12 -2.38
N ARG A 275 23.35 -28.70 -3.62
CA ARG A 275 22.87 -27.45 -4.21
C ARG A 275 21.71 -27.72 -5.15
N ALA A 276 20.73 -26.79 -5.15
CA ALA A 276 19.63 -26.83 -6.09
C ALA A 276 20.11 -26.68 -7.53
N ILE A 277 19.66 -27.58 -8.41
CA ILE A 277 19.92 -27.56 -9.85
C ILE A 277 18.63 -27.51 -10.66
N ALA A 278 17.50 -27.85 -10.05
CA ALA A 278 16.16 -27.68 -10.64
C ALA A 278 15.10 -27.58 -9.54
N LEU A 279 13.97 -27.02 -9.91
CA LEU A 279 12.75 -27.04 -9.10
C LEU A 279 11.71 -27.90 -9.82
N LYS A 280 11.28 -28.96 -9.15
CA LYS A 280 10.19 -29.82 -9.64
C LYS A 280 8.86 -29.15 -9.36
N MET A 281 8.06 -29.00 -10.39
CA MET A 281 6.76 -28.34 -10.39
C MET A 281 5.66 -29.31 -10.82
N ALA A 282 4.42 -29.01 -10.47
CA ALA A 282 3.23 -29.66 -11.02
C ALA A 282 2.15 -28.60 -11.26
N LYS A 283 1.25 -28.84 -12.21
CA LYS A 283 -0.01 -28.06 -12.28
C LYS A 283 -0.77 -28.26 -10.98
N CYS A 284 -1.50 -27.24 -10.55
CA CYS A 284 -2.30 -27.34 -9.35
C CYS A 284 -3.74 -26.85 -9.57
N THR A 285 -4.61 -27.34 -8.73
CA THR A 285 -6.00 -26.85 -8.55
C THR A 285 -6.18 -26.45 -7.10
N MET A 286 -7.09 -25.53 -6.84
CA MET A 286 -7.43 -25.12 -5.48
C MET A 286 -8.55 -25.97 -4.93
N ASP A 287 -8.30 -26.69 -3.85
CA ASP A 287 -9.30 -27.47 -3.10
C ASP A 287 -9.42 -26.88 -1.70
N ASP A 288 -10.59 -26.37 -1.34
CA ASP A 288 -10.86 -25.66 -0.08
C ASP A 288 -9.77 -24.65 0.32
N GLY A 289 -9.32 -23.85 -0.67
CA GLY A 289 -8.29 -22.83 -0.50
C GLY A 289 -6.85 -23.36 -0.35
N ARG A 290 -6.62 -24.65 -0.60
CA ARG A 290 -5.28 -25.28 -0.59
C ARG A 290 -4.90 -25.76 -1.98
N PRO A 291 -3.65 -25.52 -2.43
CA PRO A 291 -3.19 -26.03 -3.69
C PRO A 291 -3.00 -27.56 -3.62
N VAL A 292 -3.55 -28.24 -4.61
CA VAL A 292 -3.43 -29.70 -4.77
C VAL A 292 -2.81 -29.99 -6.12
N PRO A 293 -1.73 -30.80 -6.19
CA PRO A 293 -1.07 -31.11 -7.46
C PRO A 293 -1.96 -32.00 -8.33
N VAL A 294 -1.89 -31.77 -9.63
CA VAL A 294 -2.52 -32.63 -10.64
C VAL A 294 -1.53 -33.73 -11.04
N GLU A 295 -1.84 -34.98 -10.74
CA GLU A 295 -0.98 -36.13 -11.05
C GLU A 295 -0.68 -36.24 -12.53
N GLY A 296 0.58 -36.58 -12.87
CA GLY A 296 1.05 -36.75 -14.24
C GLY A 296 1.34 -35.45 -14.98
N THR A 297 1.38 -34.32 -14.27
CA THR A 297 1.73 -33.02 -14.85
C THR A 297 3.08 -32.50 -14.36
N GLU A 298 3.85 -33.35 -13.67
CA GLU A 298 5.13 -33.00 -13.09
C GLU A 298 6.16 -32.68 -14.18
N TYR A 299 6.94 -31.62 -13.94
CA TYR A 299 8.05 -31.21 -14.79
C TYR A 299 9.13 -30.53 -13.95
N GLU A 300 10.30 -30.31 -14.53
CA GLU A 300 11.41 -29.65 -13.86
C GLU A 300 11.76 -28.33 -14.56
N ILE A 301 12.05 -27.31 -13.76
CA ILE A 301 12.63 -26.04 -14.22
C ILE A 301 14.08 -26.04 -13.74
N GLU A 302 15.02 -26.12 -14.66
CA GLU A 302 16.44 -26.02 -14.32
C GLU A 302 16.76 -24.65 -13.71
N CYS A 303 17.53 -24.60 -12.65
CA CYS A 303 17.88 -23.37 -11.96
C CYS A 303 19.23 -23.46 -11.23
N ASP A 304 19.83 -22.29 -11.06
CA ASP A 304 21.05 -22.09 -10.27
C ASP A 304 20.74 -21.37 -8.95
N LEU A 305 19.56 -20.74 -8.87
CA LEU A 305 19.04 -20.07 -7.69
C LEU A 305 17.51 -20.24 -7.61
N VAL A 306 17.03 -20.60 -6.43
CA VAL A 306 15.59 -20.62 -6.10
C VAL A 306 15.30 -19.51 -5.12
N VAL A 307 14.32 -18.63 -5.44
CA VAL A 307 13.89 -17.55 -4.57
C VAL A 307 12.46 -17.77 -4.13
N SER A 308 12.23 -17.88 -2.82
CA SER A 308 10.91 -18.06 -2.22
C SER A 308 10.28 -16.71 -1.86
N ALA A 309 9.23 -16.30 -2.57
CA ALA A 309 8.49 -15.09 -2.34
C ALA A 309 7.01 -15.37 -1.94
N ILE A 310 6.80 -16.39 -1.09
CA ILE A 310 5.48 -16.90 -0.66
C ILE A 310 4.97 -16.28 0.65
N GLY A 311 5.44 -15.11 0.98
CA GLY A 311 5.06 -14.37 2.18
C GLY A 311 6.16 -14.22 3.21
N GLN A 312 5.85 -13.45 4.24
CA GLN A 312 6.79 -12.99 5.26
C GLN A 312 6.16 -13.07 6.64
N GLY A 313 6.98 -13.06 7.67
CA GLY A 313 6.61 -12.99 9.07
C GLY A 313 7.52 -12.05 9.86
N GLY A 314 7.12 -11.72 11.06
CA GLY A 314 7.97 -11.00 12.00
C GLY A 314 9.10 -11.89 12.54
N ASP A 315 10.13 -11.24 13.03
CA ASP A 315 11.17 -11.89 13.80
C ASP A 315 11.03 -11.49 15.27
N LEU A 316 10.36 -12.35 16.03
CA LEU A 316 10.07 -12.19 17.46
C LEU A 316 10.99 -13.05 18.33
N SER A 317 12.17 -13.42 17.83
CA SER A 317 13.21 -14.10 18.60
C SER A 317 13.95 -13.14 19.56
N GLU A 318 14.86 -13.73 20.36
CA GLU A 318 15.77 -12.98 21.24
C GLU A 318 15.07 -12.05 22.26
N GLY A 319 14.07 -12.58 23.00
CA GLY A 319 13.40 -11.88 24.09
C GLY A 319 12.03 -11.28 23.73
N LEU A 320 11.55 -11.51 22.53
CA LEU A 320 10.21 -11.06 22.09
C LEU A 320 9.21 -12.21 21.90
N GLU A 321 9.58 -13.44 22.27
CA GLU A 321 8.76 -14.65 22.06
C GLU A 321 7.40 -14.56 22.74
N SER A 322 7.31 -13.80 23.83
CA SER A 322 6.06 -13.61 24.57
C SER A 322 5.03 -12.71 23.87
N PHE A 323 5.41 -12.07 22.77
CA PHE A 323 4.53 -11.28 21.91
C PHE A 323 4.00 -12.07 20.72
N ASP A 324 4.61 -13.23 20.41
CA ASP A 324 4.23 -14.04 19.27
C ASP A 324 2.87 -14.72 19.49
N ASN A 325 1.93 -14.49 18.59
CA ASN A 325 0.64 -15.16 18.54
C ASN A 325 0.68 -16.60 17.97
N GLY A 326 1.90 -17.14 17.76
CA GLY A 326 2.14 -18.46 17.16
C GLY A 326 2.22 -18.44 15.62
N ARG A 327 2.21 -17.26 15.01
CA ARG A 327 2.33 -17.07 13.55
C ARG A 327 3.49 -16.15 13.15
N GLY A 328 4.34 -15.76 14.10
CA GLY A 328 5.35 -14.73 13.92
C GLY A 328 4.77 -13.32 13.83
N LEU A 329 3.62 -13.05 14.47
CA LEU A 329 2.91 -11.77 14.43
C LEU A 329 2.50 -11.36 15.84
N ILE A 330 2.16 -10.07 16.01
CA ILE A 330 1.65 -9.52 17.27
C ILE A 330 0.17 -9.17 17.09
N ASP A 331 -0.67 -9.65 18.02
CA ASP A 331 -2.09 -9.34 18.00
C ASP A 331 -2.35 -7.88 18.42
N ALA A 332 -3.40 -7.30 17.85
CA ALA A 332 -3.89 -5.96 18.15
C ALA A 332 -5.39 -5.99 18.49
N ASP A 333 -5.77 -5.19 19.47
CA ASP A 333 -7.19 -4.89 19.70
C ASP A 333 -7.73 -3.83 18.73
N ALA A 334 -8.97 -3.40 18.91
CA ALA A 334 -9.61 -2.38 18.07
C ALA A 334 -8.92 -1.01 18.12
N PHE A 335 -8.11 -0.74 19.12
CA PHE A 335 -7.37 0.50 19.34
C PHE A 335 -5.87 0.35 19.09
N TYR A 336 -5.46 -0.76 18.49
CA TYR A 336 -4.06 -1.13 18.26
C TYR A 336 -3.22 -1.26 19.55
N GLN A 337 -3.86 -1.54 20.68
CA GLN A 337 -3.16 -1.97 21.89
C GLN A 337 -2.90 -3.47 21.82
N VAL A 338 -1.74 -3.90 22.35
CA VAL A 338 -1.40 -5.32 22.48
C VAL A 338 -2.27 -5.93 23.59
N PRO A 339 -3.08 -6.95 23.33
CA PRO A 339 -3.97 -7.53 24.31
C PRO A 339 -3.23 -7.99 25.59
N GLY A 340 -3.72 -7.55 26.75
CA GLY A 340 -3.16 -7.91 28.04
C GLY A 340 -1.86 -7.20 28.43
N ARG A 341 -1.39 -6.21 27.65
CA ARG A 341 -0.19 -5.43 27.94
C ARG A 341 -0.50 -3.94 27.98
N ASP A 342 -0.56 -3.39 29.17
CA ASP A 342 -0.82 -1.97 29.37
C ASP A 342 0.35 -1.12 28.84
N GLY A 343 0.04 -0.04 28.13
CA GLY A 343 1.04 0.84 27.53
C GLY A 343 1.78 0.30 26.29
N HIS A 344 1.43 -0.91 25.79
CA HIS A 344 1.99 -1.48 24.58
C HIS A 344 1.01 -1.38 23.42
N PHE A 345 1.47 -0.80 22.33
CA PHE A 345 0.70 -0.62 21.08
C PHE A 345 1.45 -1.28 19.93
N VAL A 346 0.74 -1.51 18.84
CA VAL A 346 1.32 -2.21 17.68
C VAL A 346 0.77 -1.64 16.38
N ALA A 347 1.60 -1.54 15.34
CA ALA A 347 1.20 -1.06 14.02
C ALA A 347 2.06 -1.65 12.91
N GLY A 348 1.53 -1.71 11.71
CA GLY A 348 2.22 -2.17 10.50
C GLY A 348 2.18 -3.67 10.30
N ASP A 349 3.06 -4.15 9.43
CA ASP A 349 3.05 -5.53 8.94
C ASP A 349 3.21 -6.59 10.03
N ILE A 350 3.74 -6.22 11.19
CA ILE A 350 3.84 -7.13 12.34
C ILE A 350 2.48 -7.59 12.88
N ILE A 351 1.40 -6.86 12.57
CA ILE A 351 0.02 -7.32 12.84
C ILE A 351 -0.41 -8.27 11.72
N ARG A 352 -0.21 -7.83 10.48
CA ARG A 352 -0.52 -8.57 9.27
C ARG A 352 0.16 -7.87 8.08
N PRO A 353 1.02 -8.56 7.31
CA PRO A 353 1.61 -7.99 6.10
C PRO A 353 0.55 -7.46 5.14
N HIS A 354 0.70 -6.21 4.74
CA HIS A 354 -0.21 -5.52 3.84
C HIS A 354 0.52 -4.36 3.12
N LEU A 355 -0.23 -3.38 2.62
CA LEU A 355 0.32 -2.24 1.90
C LEU A 355 1.02 -1.23 2.83
N LEU A 356 1.95 -0.45 2.30
CA LEU A 356 2.62 0.65 3.01
C LEU A 356 1.60 1.64 3.59
N THR A 357 0.56 1.99 2.81
CA THR A 357 -0.53 2.88 3.25
C THR A 357 -1.30 2.32 4.44
N THR A 358 -1.47 1.00 4.52
CA THR A 358 -2.08 0.35 5.69
C THR A 358 -1.22 0.51 6.93
N ALA A 359 0.09 0.30 6.81
CA ALA A 359 1.03 0.46 7.91
C ALA A 359 1.04 1.91 8.44
N ILE A 360 1.04 2.89 7.54
CA ILE A 360 0.95 4.33 7.87
C ILE A 360 -0.38 4.66 8.56
N GLY A 361 -1.50 4.16 8.03
CA GLY A 361 -2.82 4.37 8.60
C GLY A 361 -2.98 3.76 10.00
N GLN A 362 -2.52 2.52 10.19
CA GLN A 362 -2.51 1.86 11.50
C GLN A 362 -1.67 2.64 12.53
N ALA A 363 -0.51 3.14 12.13
CA ALA A 363 0.34 3.96 12.98
C ALA A 363 -0.32 5.27 13.40
N SER A 364 -1.11 5.88 12.52
CA SER A 364 -1.89 7.09 12.85
C SER A 364 -2.93 6.79 13.92
N ILE A 365 -3.69 5.70 13.81
CA ILE A 365 -4.67 5.27 14.82
C ILE A 365 -3.97 4.92 16.14
N ALA A 366 -2.89 4.14 16.08
CA ALA A 366 -2.11 3.79 17.27
C ALA A 366 -1.59 5.03 17.99
N SER A 367 -1.17 6.06 17.24
CA SER A 367 -0.72 7.34 17.81
C SER A 367 -1.83 8.10 18.50
N ASP A 368 -3.06 8.06 17.99
CA ASP A 368 -4.24 8.61 18.67
C ASP A 368 -4.53 7.84 19.96
N SER A 369 -4.45 6.51 19.90
CA SER A 369 -4.67 5.65 21.07
C SER A 369 -3.61 5.86 22.15
N ILE A 370 -2.35 6.02 21.76
CA ILE A 370 -1.25 6.36 22.67
C ILE A 370 -1.50 7.74 23.32
N ASP A 371 -1.93 8.73 22.56
CA ASP A 371 -2.22 10.07 23.09
C ASP A 371 -3.34 10.03 24.14
N HIS A 372 -4.45 9.31 23.87
CA HIS A 372 -5.53 9.09 24.86
C HIS A 372 -5.02 8.35 26.11
N TYR A 373 -4.23 7.29 25.91
CA TYR A 373 -3.63 6.54 27.01
C TYR A 373 -2.75 7.45 27.93
N LEU A 374 -1.89 8.24 27.34
CA LEU A 374 -1.00 9.14 28.07
C LEU A 374 -1.75 10.26 28.81
N LYS A 375 -2.86 10.72 28.26
CA LYS A 375 -3.76 11.69 28.89
C LYS A 375 -4.72 11.07 29.90
N ARG A 376 -4.78 9.74 29.99
CA ARG A 376 -5.73 8.96 30.80
C ARG A 376 -7.17 9.27 30.45
N GLU A 377 -7.44 9.46 29.17
CA GLU A 377 -8.77 9.72 28.62
C GLU A 377 -9.39 8.40 28.13
N GLU A 378 -10.69 8.22 28.38
CA GLU A 378 -11.43 7.07 27.85
C GLU A 378 -11.62 7.24 26.34
N GLN A 379 -11.10 6.32 25.55
CA GLN A 379 -11.28 6.31 24.10
C GLN A 379 -12.60 5.59 23.75
N LYS A 380 -13.67 6.36 23.53
CA LYS A 380 -15.03 5.80 23.27
C LYS A 380 -15.23 5.32 21.85
N LYS A 381 -14.49 5.86 20.88
CA LYS A 381 -14.61 5.49 19.47
C LYS A 381 -13.22 5.30 18.88
N ARG A 382 -13.06 4.23 18.10
CA ARG A 382 -11.87 4.05 17.28
C ARG A 382 -11.76 5.26 16.34
N PRO A 383 -10.59 5.92 16.25
CA PRO A 383 -10.36 6.96 15.27
C PRO A 383 -10.62 6.41 13.86
N LYS A 384 -11.37 7.15 13.07
CA LYS A 384 -11.66 6.74 11.71
C LYS A 384 -10.45 7.10 10.84
N VAL A 385 -9.58 6.15 10.60
CA VAL A 385 -8.64 6.17 9.48
C VAL A 385 -9.14 5.24 8.37
N ASP A 386 -9.99 4.30 8.73
CA ASP A 386 -10.71 3.52 7.74
C ASP A 386 -11.82 4.36 7.17
N VAL A 387 -11.41 5.11 6.29
CA VAL A 387 -11.91 5.20 4.98
C VAL A 387 -13.40 4.99 4.88
N HIS A 388 -14.03 6.08 4.70
CA HIS A 388 -15.27 6.06 3.99
C HIS A 388 -14.98 5.70 2.52
N HIS A 389 -14.95 4.43 2.20
CA HIS A 389 -15.25 4.02 0.85
C HIS A 389 -16.71 4.39 0.61
N PHE A 390 -16.91 5.57 0.07
CA PHE A 390 -18.20 5.94 -0.45
C PHE A 390 -18.30 5.36 -1.85
N GLU A 391 -18.93 4.21 -1.95
CA GLU A 391 -19.35 3.66 -3.22
C GLU A 391 -20.77 4.14 -3.49
N LEU A 392 -20.93 5.03 -4.45
CA LEU A 392 -22.24 5.59 -4.81
C LEU A 392 -23.28 4.49 -5.06
N LEU A 393 -22.95 3.49 -5.85
CA LEU A 393 -23.84 2.37 -6.16
C LEU A 393 -24.18 1.53 -4.93
N GLN A 394 -23.21 1.29 -4.05
CA GLN A 394 -23.44 0.58 -2.79
C GLN A 394 -24.39 1.38 -1.89
N LYS A 395 -24.16 2.68 -1.74
CA LYS A 395 -25.01 3.55 -0.91
C LYS A 395 -26.43 3.63 -1.44
N LEU A 396 -26.60 3.75 -2.76
CA LEU A 396 -27.90 3.68 -3.39
C LEU A 396 -28.59 2.33 -3.13
N SER A 397 -27.85 1.23 -3.20
CA SER A 397 -28.36 -0.12 -2.88
C SER A 397 -28.80 -0.25 -1.41
N GLU A 398 -28.01 0.26 -0.48
CA GLU A 398 -28.33 0.29 0.96
C GLU A 398 -29.61 1.09 1.26
N ALA A 399 -29.84 2.16 0.50
CA ALA A 399 -31.04 2.97 0.57
C ALA A 399 -32.25 2.34 -0.17
N ASN A 400 -32.14 1.14 -0.73
CA ASN A 400 -33.09 0.50 -1.64
C ASN A 400 -33.36 1.33 -2.92
N LEU A 401 -32.37 2.08 -3.34
CA LEU A 401 -32.36 2.93 -4.52
C LEU A 401 -31.39 2.34 -5.57
N ALA A 402 -31.25 1.03 -5.59
CA ALA A 402 -30.36 0.36 -6.52
C ALA A 402 -30.72 0.76 -7.96
N PRO A 403 -29.73 1.15 -8.79
CA PRO A 403 -29.98 1.48 -10.17
C PRO A 403 -30.52 0.26 -10.91
N ALA A 404 -31.50 0.50 -11.76
CA ALA A 404 -31.95 -0.52 -12.69
C ALA A 404 -30.85 -0.84 -13.71
N GLU A 405 -30.79 -2.10 -14.16
CA GLU A 405 -29.88 -2.47 -15.23
C GLU A 405 -30.23 -1.67 -16.49
N TYR A 406 -29.24 -0.97 -17.04
CA TYR A 406 -29.44 -0.12 -18.20
C TYR A 406 -29.35 -0.94 -19.49
N GLU A 407 -30.44 -0.95 -20.25
CA GLU A 407 -30.48 -1.53 -21.58
C GLU A 407 -30.52 -0.41 -22.64
N PRO A 408 -29.36 -0.03 -23.22
CA PRO A 408 -29.28 1.11 -24.16
C PRO A 408 -30.24 1.02 -25.33
N GLU A 409 -30.54 -0.20 -25.79
CA GLU A 409 -31.44 -0.46 -26.91
C GLU A 409 -32.92 -0.19 -26.59
N LYS A 410 -33.28 -0.24 -25.29
CA LYS A 410 -34.66 -0.05 -24.83
C LYS A 410 -34.94 1.34 -24.29
N GLU A 411 -33.93 1.99 -23.72
CA GLU A 411 -34.11 3.17 -22.88
C GLU A 411 -33.58 4.47 -23.50
N GLY A 412 -33.10 4.42 -24.75
CA GLY A 412 -32.79 5.62 -25.53
C GLY A 412 -31.73 6.54 -24.92
N ASP A 413 -32.08 7.81 -24.72
CA ASP A 413 -31.17 8.88 -24.31
C ASP A 413 -30.89 8.96 -22.80
N LEU A 414 -31.14 7.91 -22.03
CA LEU A 414 -30.79 7.94 -20.58
C LEU A 414 -29.30 8.10 -20.41
N ARG A 415 -28.91 9.15 -19.70
CA ARG A 415 -27.54 9.37 -19.28
C ARG A 415 -27.35 8.68 -17.93
N GLY A 416 -26.60 7.63 -17.91
CA GLY A 416 -26.21 6.95 -16.71
C GLY A 416 -24.78 7.29 -16.30
N THR A 417 -24.28 6.52 -15.36
CA THR A 417 -22.86 6.41 -15.09
C THR A 417 -22.13 5.89 -16.33
N ASN A 418 -20.81 5.97 -16.39
CA ASN A 418 -20.02 5.31 -17.44
C ASN A 418 -20.19 3.79 -17.48
N SER A 419 -20.80 3.21 -16.47
CA SER A 419 -21.26 1.84 -16.52
C SER A 419 -22.40 1.73 -17.52
N ALA A 420 -22.15 1.07 -18.65
CA ALA A 420 -23.19 0.70 -19.60
C ALA A 420 -24.27 -0.24 -19.02
N LYS A 421 -24.11 -0.65 -17.77
CA LYS A 421 -25.00 -1.60 -17.09
C LYS A 421 -26.05 -0.94 -16.20
N TYR A 422 -25.84 0.30 -15.78
CA TYR A 422 -26.69 0.91 -14.76
C TYR A 422 -27.11 2.31 -15.15
N ALA A 423 -28.40 2.58 -15.03
CA ALA A 423 -28.96 3.91 -15.01
C ALA A 423 -29.26 4.29 -13.55
N VAL A 424 -28.76 5.44 -13.11
CA VAL A 424 -29.08 5.99 -11.79
C VAL A 424 -30.30 6.88 -11.94
N HIS A 425 -31.41 6.53 -11.28
CA HIS A 425 -32.66 7.26 -11.31
C HIS A 425 -32.88 8.00 -10.00
N ASN A 426 -33.61 9.10 -10.05
CA ASN A 426 -34.20 9.68 -8.86
C ASN A 426 -35.48 8.91 -8.52
N PHE A 427 -35.53 8.38 -7.31
CA PHE A 427 -36.42 7.27 -6.97
C PHE A 427 -37.76 7.64 -6.40
N GLU A 428 -38.02 8.91 -6.16
CA GLU A 428 -39.23 9.26 -5.49
C GLU A 428 -40.05 10.25 -6.28
N ASP A 429 -41.21 9.76 -6.68
CA ASP A 429 -42.33 10.61 -7.05
C ASP A 429 -42.96 11.17 -5.79
N ARG A 430 -42.33 12.19 -5.20
CA ARG A 430 -42.85 12.90 -4.03
C ARG A 430 -43.63 14.14 -4.34
N SER A 431 -43.73 14.51 -5.58
CA SER A 431 -44.46 15.70 -5.97
C SER A 431 -44.95 15.60 -7.40
N SER A 432 -45.92 16.46 -7.74
CA SER A 432 -46.32 16.72 -9.11
C SER A 432 -45.27 17.49 -9.92
N ALA A 433 -44.08 17.72 -9.35
CA ALA A 433 -42.96 18.36 -10.05
C ALA A 433 -42.26 17.39 -10.96
N GLU A 434 -41.72 17.89 -12.05
CA GLU A 434 -40.89 17.13 -12.95
C GLU A 434 -39.66 16.56 -12.21
N ILE A 435 -39.55 15.24 -12.15
CA ILE A 435 -38.42 14.57 -11.54
C ILE A 435 -37.32 14.48 -12.58
N ILE A 436 -36.23 15.21 -12.36
CA ILE A 436 -35.03 15.07 -13.17
C ILE A 436 -34.25 13.87 -12.61
N ALA A 437 -33.99 12.89 -13.46
CA ALA A 437 -33.20 11.73 -13.08
C ALA A 437 -31.86 12.17 -12.49
N SER A 438 -31.45 11.56 -11.35
CA SER A 438 -30.24 11.97 -10.63
C SER A 438 -28.96 11.83 -11.46
N ASP A 439 -28.94 10.88 -12.40
CA ASP A 439 -27.87 10.70 -13.37
C ASP A 439 -27.68 11.93 -14.29
N ARG A 440 -28.77 12.58 -14.70
CA ARG A 440 -28.68 13.80 -15.51
C ARG A 440 -28.09 14.98 -14.75
N LEU A 441 -28.42 15.12 -13.47
CA LEU A 441 -27.83 16.14 -12.62
C LEU A 441 -26.39 15.82 -12.28
N PHE A 442 -26.13 14.58 -11.94
CA PHE A 442 -24.80 14.10 -11.60
C PHE A 442 -23.82 14.30 -12.75
N LEU A 443 -24.17 13.82 -13.95
CA LEU A 443 -23.32 13.96 -15.13
C LEU A 443 -23.23 15.41 -15.63
N GLY A 444 -24.24 16.23 -15.39
CA GLY A 444 -24.22 17.65 -15.76
C GLY A 444 -23.13 18.44 -15.02
N HIS A 445 -22.75 18.00 -13.83
CA HIS A 445 -21.69 18.63 -13.01
C HIS A 445 -20.30 18.06 -13.29
N PHE A 446 -20.19 16.90 -13.95
CA PHE A 446 -18.93 16.23 -14.23
C PHE A 446 -18.76 16.01 -15.73
N PRO A 447 -18.41 17.08 -16.48
CA PRO A 447 -18.10 16.90 -17.89
C PRO A 447 -16.96 15.90 -18.03
N TYR A 448 -17.05 15.04 -19.04
CA TYR A 448 -15.99 14.09 -19.32
C TYR A 448 -14.65 14.80 -19.46
N THR A 449 -13.69 14.37 -18.67
CA THR A 449 -12.32 14.90 -18.69
C THR A 449 -11.36 13.73 -18.66
N PRO A 450 -10.58 13.52 -19.73
CA PRO A 450 -9.66 12.40 -19.82
C PRO A 450 -8.64 12.46 -18.68
N ARG A 451 -8.27 11.28 -18.16
CA ARG A 451 -7.26 11.15 -17.11
C ARG A 451 -5.87 11.52 -17.64
N ASN A 452 -5.14 12.34 -16.88
CA ASN A 452 -3.73 12.58 -17.14
C ASN A 452 -2.92 11.40 -16.61
N LYS A 453 -2.33 10.63 -17.51
CA LYS A 453 -1.51 9.47 -17.16
C LYS A 453 -0.04 9.88 -17.11
N ARG A 454 0.70 9.32 -16.17
CA ARG A 454 2.16 9.41 -16.18
C ARG A 454 2.68 8.84 -17.49
N SER A 455 3.67 9.48 -18.08
CA SER A 455 4.40 8.89 -19.20
C SER A 455 5.40 7.87 -18.67
N SER A 456 5.48 6.73 -19.34
CA SER A 456 6.60 5.81 -19.17
C SER A 456 7.67 6.21 -20.19
N SER A 457 8.93 6.17 -19.81
CA SER A 457 10.04 6.39 -20.75
C SER A 457 10.12 5.31 -21.83
N GLY A 458 9.30 4.24 -21.71
CA GLY A 458 9.11 3.19 -22.72
C GLY A 458 10.39 2.60 -23.31
N PRO A 459 11.50 2.42 -22.54
CA PRO A 459 12.68 1.82 -23.09
C PRO A 459 12.36 0.39 -23.53
N SER A 460 13.01 -0.06 -24.59
CA SER A 460 12.94 -1.47 -25.00
C SER A 460 13.38 -2.39 -23.88
N ALA A 461 12.99 -3.67 -23.92
CA ALA A 461 13.42 -4.66 -22.94
C ALA A 461 14.94 -4.72 -22.78
N GLU A 462 15.69 -4.43 -23.86
CA GLU A 462 17.15 -4.37 -23.81
C GLU A 462 17.69 -3.12 -23.11
N GLU A 463 17.07 -1.97 -23.33
CA GLU A 463 17.46 -0.71 -22.68
C GLU A 463 17.15 -0.73 -21.19
N VAL A 464 15.97 -1.22 -20.82
CA VAL A 464 15.54 -1.38 -19.41
C VAL A 464 16.51 -2.25 -18.60
N LEU A 465 17.03 -3.30 -19.20
CA LEU A 465 17.96 -4.20 -18.53
C LEU A 465 19.37 -3.57 -18.34
N GLY A 466 19.66 -2.47 -19.03
CA GLY A 466 20.96 -1.80 -18.98
C GLY A 466 21.11 -0.81 -17.81
N HIS A 467 20.05 -0.48 -17.08
CA HIS A 467 20.08 0.52 -16.01
C HIS A 467 19.07 0.24 -14.88
N PHE A 468 19.27 0.92 -13.74
CA PHE A 468 18.37 0.94 -12.60
C PHE A 468 17.72 2.33 -12.44
N GLU A 469 17.32 2.96 -13.54
CA GLU A 469 16.60 4.22 -13.50
C GLU A 469 15.08 3.98 -13.38
N GLU A 470 14.39 4.89 -12.70
CA GLU A 470 12.95 4.87 -12.58
C GLU A 470 12.29 5.03 -13.96
N ARG A 471 11.29 4.21 -14.26
CA ARG A 471 10.59 4.24 -15.56
C ARG A 471 9.46 5.24 -15.63
N GLY A 472 8.87 5.55 -14.51
CA GLY A 472 7.70 6.43 -14.42
C GLY A 472 8.13 7.89 -14.34
N MET A 473 7.82 8.68 -15.37
CA MET A 473 7.95 10.13 -15.25
C MET A 473 6.74 10.69 -14.50
N GLY A 474 6.98 11.57 -13.52
CA GLY A 474 5.93 12.30 -12.81
C GLY A 474 5.04 13.14 -13.74
N LEU A 475 3.94 13.64 -13.22
CA LEU A 475 3.12 14.63 -13.94
C LEU A 475 3.82 15.98 -13.98
N SER A 476 3.63 16.75 -15.06
CA SER A 476 3.96 18.18 -15.04
C SER A 476 3.01 18.94 -14.11
N THR A 477 3.36 20.16 -13.74
CA THR A 477 2.51 21.02 -12.90
C THR A 477 1.11 21.19 -13.50
N GLU A 478 1.01 21.44 -14.80
CA GLU A 478 -0.27 21.60 -15.50
C GLU A 478 -1.08 20.32 -15.48
N GLN A 479 -0.44 19.17 -15.71
CA GLN A 479 -1.07 17.86 -15.66
C GLN A 479 -1.54 17.52 -14.24
N ALA A 480 -0.75 17.80 -13.22
CA ALA A 480 -1.09 17.52 -11.83
C ALA A 480 -2.29 18.37 -11.37
N VAL A 481 -2.32 19.67 -11.73
CA VAL A 481 -3.44 20.56 -11.44
C VAL A 481 -4.70 20.11 -12.18
N ALA A 482 -4.59 19.77 -13.46
CA ALA A 482 -5.72 19.29 -14.25
C ALA A 482 -6.26 17.97 -13.69
N GLU A 483 -5.38 17.04 -13.28
CA GLU A 483 -5.78 15.76 -12.69
C GLU A 483 -6.42 15.93 -11.32
N ALA A 484 -5.88 16.79 -10.46
CA ALA A 484 -6.47 17.14 -9.18
C ALA A 484 -7.87 17.79 -9.34
N GLY A 485 -8.05 18.60 -10.40
CA GLY A 485 -9.34 19.23 -10.74
C GLY A 485 -10.43 18.22 -11.15
N ARG A 486 -10.06 16.98 -11.47
CA ARG A 486 -11.04 15.91 -11.73
C ARG A 486 -11.63 15.31 -10.45
N CYS A 487 -11.08 15.64 -9.27
CA CYS A 487 -11.54 15.11 -8.00
C CYS A 487 -12.96 15.58 -7.69
N MET A 488 -13.83 14.64 -7.34
CA MET A 488 -15.23 14.90 -6.93
C MET A 488 -15.35 15.27 -5.45
N SER A 489 -14.25 15.33 -4.72
CA SER A 489 -14.23 15.60 -3.25
C SER A 489 -15.20 14.70 -2.47
N CYS A 490 -15.21 13.40 -2.76
CA CYS A 490 -16.10 12.44 -2.11
C CYS A 490 -16.03 12.53 -0.59
N GLY A 491 -17.21 12.53 0.08
CA GLY A 491 -17.31 12.81 1.53
C GLY A 491 -17.24 14.29 1.90
N MET A 492 -17.06 15.17 0.92
CA MET A 492 -17.16 16.62 1.06
C MET A 492 -18.15 17.18 0.04
N CYS A 493 -18.76 18.31 0.35
CA CYS A 493 -19.62 19.00 -0.60
C CYS A 493 -18.77 19.56 -1.76
N PHE A 494 -19.21 19.34 -3.01
CA PHE A 494 -18.61 19.91 -4.21
C PHE A 494 -19.57 20.85 -4.98
N GLU A 495 -20.58 21.35 -4.32
CA GLU A 495 -21.52 22.36 -4.84
C GLU A 495 -22.40 21.90 -6.02
N CYS A 496 -22.83 20.63 -6.05
CA CYS A 496 -23.69 20.12 -7.13
C CYS A 496 -25.14 20.66 -7.08
N ASP A 497 -25.55 21.30 -6.00
CA ASP A 497 -26.89 21.85 -5.76
C ASP A 497 -28.05 20.85 -5.72
N ASN A 498 -27.83 19.58 -5.84
CA ASN A 498 -28.93 18.61 -5.82
C ASN A 498 -29.78 18.76 -4.54
N CYS A 499 -29.15 18.89 -3.38
CA CYS A 499 -29.86 19.06 -2.12
C CYS A 499 -30.66 20.38 -2.07
N VAL A 500 -30.18 21.42 -2.71
CA VAL A 500 -30.89 22.73 -2.78
C VAL A 500 -32.05 22.63 -3.73
N ILE A 501 -31.85 22.05 -4.92
CA ILE A 501 -32.88 21.95 -5.98
C ILE A 501 -34.03 21.04 -5.55
N TYR A 502 -33.72 19.91 -4.90
CA TYR A 502 -34.74 18.93 -4.51
C TYR A 502 -35.32 19.12 -3.13
N CYS A 503 -34.90 20.13 -2.39
CA CYS A 503 -35.51 20.42 -1.08
C CYS A 503 -36.93 20.95 -1.21
N PRO A 504 -37.97 20.20 -0.81
CA PRO A 504 -39.38 20.64 -1.01
C PRO A 504 -39.77 21.82 -0.15
N GLN A 505 -38.93 22.18 0.84
CA GLN A 505 -39.19 23.26 1.79
C GLN A 505 -38.25 24.45 1.65
N ASP A 506 -37.40 24.43 0.61
CA ASP A 506 -36.31 25.44 0.46
C ASP A 506 -35.50 25.63 1.75
N ALA A 507 -35.30 24.55 2.48
CA ALA A 507 -34.56 24.56 3.73
C ALA A 507 -33.05 24.49 3.56
N ILE A 508 -32.57 24.01 2.40
CA ILE A 508 -31.16 23.94 2.08
C ILE A 508 -30.76 25.14 1.24
N PHE A 509 -29.68 25.79 1.62
CA PHE A 509 -29.21 27.00 0.93
C PHE A 509 -27.69 26.99 0.79
N ARG A 510 -27.17 27.70 -0.21
CA ARG A 510 -25.72 27.91 -0.37
C ARG A 510 -25.21 28.88 0.68
N VAL A 511 -24.14 28.50 1.37
CA VAL A 511 -23.40 29.40 2.26
C VAL A 511 -22.64 30.42 1.41
N LYS A 512 -22.63 31.68 1.84
CA LYS A 512 -21.92 32.76 1.15
C LYS A 512 -20.42 32.50 1.12
N LYS A 513 -19.76 32.93 0.04
CA LYS A 513 -18.31 32.68 -0.18
C LYS A 513 -17.41 33.22 0.93
N ASP A 514 -17.79 34.22 1.63
CA ASP A 514 -17.08 34.79 2.78
C ASP A 514 -17.33 34.06 4.10
N GLN A 515 -18.25 33.10 4.13
CA GLN A 515 -18.67 32.35 5.31
C GLN A 515 -18.44 30.82 5.20
N TYR A 516 -18.15 30.32 4.01
CA TYR A 516 -17.93 28.88 3.84
C TYR A 516 -16.50 28.45 4.17
N THR A 517 -16.37 27.20 4.56
CA THR A 517 -15.08 26.52 4.67
C THR A 517 -14.98 25.42 3.62
N THR A 518 -13.76 24.97 3.30
CA THR A 518 -13.54 23.87 2.34
C THR A 518 -14.42 22.67 2.70
N GLY A 519 -15.25 22.25 1.73
CA GLY A 519 -16.17 21.11 1.88
C GLY A 519 -17.48 21.41 2.60
N ARG A 520 -17.73 22.65 3.03
CA ARG A 520 -19.00 23.06 3.62
C ARG A 520 -19.57 24.26 2.85
N TYR A 521 -20.25 23.98 1.76
CA TYR A 521 -20.79 24.99 0.85
C TYR A 521 -22.31 25.14 0.92
N VAL A 522 -22.99 24.28 1.67
CA VAL A 522 -24.41 24.31 1.93
C VAL A 522 -24.69 24.24 3.43
N ASP A 523 -25.78 24.83 3.84
CA ASP A 523 -26.28 24.80 5.22
C ASP A 523 -27.80 24.62 5.23
N THR A 524 -28.36 24.27 6.37
CA THR A 524 -29.78 23.95 6.54
C THR A 524 -30.47 24.96 7.45
N ASP A 525 -31.58 25.49 6.97
CA ASP A 525 -32.54 26.25 7.78
C ASP A 525 -33.45 25.25 8.54
N TYR A 526 -33.11 24.98 9.77
CA TYR A 526 -33.83 23.99 10.58
C TYR A 526 -35.26 24.39 10.92
N ASP A 527 -35.62 25.68 10.83
CA ASP A 527 -37.00 26.14 11.03
C ASP A 527 -37.93 25.73 9.87
N LYS A 528 -37.33 25.46 8.69
CA LYS A 528 -38.05 24.99 7.49
C LYS A 528 -37.90 23.48 7.25
N CYS A 529 -36.85 22.87 7.79
CA CYS A 529 -36.58 21.49 7.56
C CYS A 529 -37.60 20.55 8.19
N VAL A 530 -38.23 19.70 7.39
CA VAL A 530 -39.24 18.72 7.84
C VAL A 530 -38.65 17.29 7.96
N GLY A 531 -37.35 17.13 7.82
CA GLY A 531 -36.69 15.84 7.98
C GLY A 531 -37.06 14.79 6.90
N CYS A 532 -37.34 15.21 5.67
CA CYS A 532 -37.81 14.33 4.61
C CYS A 532 -36.74 13.45 3.96
N HIS A 533 -35.47 13.60 4.32
CA HIS A 533 -34.31 12.86 3.85
C HIS A 533 -33.90 13.06 2.37
N ILE A 534 -34.69 13.74 1.56
CA ILE A 534 -34.41 13.89 0.11
C ILE A 534 -32.99 14.45 -0.12
N CYS A 535 -32.56 15.42 0.66
CA CYS A 535 -31.22 16.01 0.52
C CYS A 535 -30.07 15.01 0.71
N ALA A 536 -30.25 14.05 1.61
CA ALA A 536 -29.27 12.96 1.79
C ALA A 536 -29.34 11.98 0.62
N ASP A 537 -30.53 11.62 0.17
CA ASP A 537 -30.75 10.65 -0.91
C ASP A 537 -30.17 11.13 -2.25
N VAL A 538 -30.28 12.43 -2.54
CA VAL A 538 -29.78 13.02 -3.79
C VAL A 538 -28.35 13.53 -3.71
N CYS A 539 -27.69 13.41 -2.56
CA CYS A 539 -26.31 13.82 -2.39
C CYS A 539 -25.36 12.78 -3.01
N PRO A 540 -24.70 13.04 -4.15
CA PRO A 540 -23.92 12.03 -4.85
C PRO A 540 -22.64 11.63 -4.11
N THR A 541 -22.15 12.47 -3.17
CA THR A 541 -20.96 12.17 -2.37
C THR A 541 -21.27 11.63 -0.98
N GLY A 542 -22.56 11.56 -0.59
CA GLY A 542 -22.95 11.20 0.76
C GLY A 542 -22.50 12.18 1.84
N TYR A 543 -22.24 13.43 1.46
CA TYR A 543 -21.86 14.48 2.38
C TYR A 543 -22.93 14.77 3.44
N ILE A 544 -24.21 14.69 3.03
CA ILE A 544 -25.34 14.96 3.92
C ILE A 544 -25.69 13.67 4.65
N ASP A 545 -25.54 13.71 5.97
CA ASP A 545 -25.96 12.65 6.87
C ASP A 545 -27.19 13.12 7.68
N MET A 546 -28.12 12.20 7.93
CA MET A 546 -29.33 12.49 8.67
C MET A 546 -29.26 11.85 10.03
N ALA A 547 -29.44 12.64 11.08
CA ALA A 547 -29.51 12.18 12.44
C ALA A 547 -30.79 12.69 13.12
N MET A 548 -31.23 11.96 14.12
CA MET A 548 -32.24 12.49 15.06
C MET A 548 -31.55 13.61 15.84
N GLY A 549 -32.04 14.82 15.72
CA GLY A 549 -31.53 15.96 16.47
C GLY A 549 -31.70 15.73 17.98
N ASP A 550 -30.66 16.00 18.74
CA ASP A 550 -30.81 16.18 20.19
C ASP A 550 -31.55 17.48 20.43
N HIS A 551 -32.78 17.38 20.91
CA HIS A 551 -33.58 18.51 21.35
C HIS A 551 -33.28 18.88 22.80
#